data_df9fed9771c09cb9e03e45995dcec824
#
_entry.id   df9fed9771c09cb9e03e45995dcec824
#
_cell.length_a   1.000
_cell.length_b   1.000
_cell.length_c   1.000
_cell.angle_alpha   90.00
_cell.angle_beta   90.00
_cell.angle_gamma   90.00
#
_symmetry.space_group_name_H-M   'P 1'
#
loop_
_entity.id
_entity.type
_entity.pdbx_description
1 polymer ?
#
loop_
_entity_poly.entity_id
_entity_poly.type
_entity_poly.pdbx_seq_one_letter_code
_entity_poly.pdbx_strand_id
1 'polypeptide(L)'
;MRADDLTLRGFWERWTTDPLFARPKESTNIHNRERTRAFVERYGTRQMDAINDAVVADWLAGGKRNGTIPALRAMFNDAASAKGGRRVRQNPFARLGVSRGPGRRHEQPPTEEQVWRIIRCAHDLASPSFAAWLQVAAFTGLRPGELDALRRTNVDLARSRIRVTEQFSAATRTFTSPKNGQTREAPLTEPAREAIVSLPVEGEFCFAPIRGAHWTAASRAYHWKAVRAAAGWSGSLYLATRHFAGWYMVNELELPSEDVAIALGHTDGGELVRKVYGHRDRERALDRVTAAYERTASHTQMRLVC
;
A
#
# COMPACT_ATOMS: atom_id res chain seq x y z
N MET A 1 30.16 13.88 -26.12
CA MET A 1 29.71 12.66 -25.43
C MET A 1 30.85 12.21 -24.54
N ARG A 2 30.70 12.28 -23.22
CA ARG A 2 31.77 11.92 -22.28
C ARG A 2 31.94 10.39 -22.28
N ALA A 3 33.17 9.90 -22.22
CA ALA A 3 33.43 8.44 -22.17
C ALA A 3 32.73 7.74 -21.00
N ASP A 4 32.48 8.46 -19.92
CA ASP A 4 31.77 7.97 -18.74
C ASP A 4 30.29 7.64 -18.98
N ASP A 5 29.64 8.24 -20.00
CA ASP A 5 28.23 7.98 -20.36
C ASP A 5 27.99 6.57 -20.91
N LEU A 6 29.05 5.82 -21.23
CA LEU A 6 28.96 4.46 -21.76
C LEU A 6 28.93 3.39 -20.67
N THR A 7 29.40 3.74 -19.46
CA THR A 7 29.36 2.80 -18.33
C THR A 7 27.98 2.75 -17.67
N LEU A 8 27.69 1.65 -16.97
CA LEU A 8 26.44 1.53 -16.19
C LEU A 8 26.31 2.66 -15.14
N ARG A 9 27.40 3.04 -14.47
CA ARG A 9 27.40 4.12 -13.49
C ARG A 9 27.10 5.47 -14.14
N GLY A 10 27.79 5.80 -15.21
CA GLY A 10 27.57 7.08 -15.91
C GLY A 10 26.16 7.20 -16.48
N PHE A 11 25.63 6.11 -17.07
CA PHE A 11 24.22 6.10 -17.49
C PHE A 11 23.25 6.24 -16.30
N TRP A 12 23.47 5.55 -15.18
CA TRP A 12 22.62 5.62 -14.00
C TRP A 12 22.62 7.03 -13.36
N GLU A 13 23.76 7.67 -13.27
CA GLU A 13 23.87 9.05 -12.77
C GLU A 13 23.03 9.98 -13.63
N ARG A 14 23.19 9.90 -14.94
CA ARG A 14 22.36 10.64 -15.88
C ARG A 14 20.87 10.27 -15.75
N TRP A 15 20.54 9.01 -15.72
CA TRP A 15 19.15 8.54 -15.62
C TRP A 15 18.44 9.00 -14.33
N THR A 16 19.18 9.23 -13.25
CA THR A 16 18.63 9.67 -11.97
C THR A 16 18.59 11.18 -11.79
N THR A 17 19.26 11.95 -12.65
CA THR A 17 19.39 13.42 -12.51
C THR A 17 18.83 14.20 -13.71
N ASP A 18 18.86 13.64 -14.91
CA ASP A 18 18.38 14.29 -16.12
C ASP A 18 16.84 14.29 -16.17
N PRO A 19 16.20 15.47 -16.30
CA PRO A 19 14.74 15.59 -16.41
C PRO A 19 14.12 14.75 -17.55
N LEU A 20 14.89 14.43 -18.59
CA LEU A 20 14.45 13.58 -19.70
C LEU A 20 13.97 12.20 -19.23
N PHE A 21 14.54 11.67 -18.13
CA PHE A 21 14.20 10.37 -17.57
C PHE A 21 13.27 10.48 -16.34
N ALA A 22 12.98 11.68 -15.87
CA ALA A 22 12.15 11.91 -14.72
C ALA A 22 10.77 11.27 -14.88
N ARG A 23 10.30 10.61 -13.85
CA ARG A 23 8.92 10.11 -13.74
C ARG A 23 8.04 11.24 -13.17
N PRO A 24 6.74 11.26 -13.52
CA PRO A 24 5.83 12.32 -13.05
C PRO A 24 5.77 12.47 -11.53
N LYS A 25 5.98 11.37 -10.78
CA LYS A 25 6.03 11.41 -9.31
C LYS A 25 7.47 11.34 -8.83
N GLU A 26 7.89 12.36 -8.09
CA GLU A 26 9.23 12.44 -7.51
C GLU A 26 9.55 11.24 -6.60
N SER A 27 8.58 10.78 -5.83
CA SER A 27 8.75 9.56 -5.01
C SER A 27 9.13 8.33 -5.84
N THR A 28 8.66 8.24 -7.10
CA THR A 28 9.06 7.15 -8.01
C THR A 28 10.52 7.29 -8.42
N ASN A 29 11.01 8.50 -8.65
CA ASN A 29 12.40 8.77 -9.00
C ASN A 29 13.32 8.40 -7.83
N ILE A 30 12.98 8.83 -6.62
CA ILE A 30 13.72 8.48 -5.39
C ILE A 30 13.79 6.96 -5.22
N HIS A 31 12.66 6.25 -5.30
CA HIS A 31 12.64 4.80 -5.15
C HIS A 31 13.39 4.06 -6.26
N ASN A 32 13.32 4.53 -7.49
CA ASN A 32 14.08 3.95 -8.58
C ASN A 32 15.59 4.09 -8.35
N ARG A 33 16.03 5.26 -7.90
CA ARG A 33 17.43 5.51 -7.54
C ARG A 33 17.89 4.59 -6.41
N GLU A 34 17.15 4.50 -5.33
CA GLU A 34 17.47 3.65 -4.17
C GLU A 34 17.53 2.16 -4.56
N ARG A 35 16.52 1.68 -5.30
CA ARG A 35 16.40 0.28 -5.68
C ARG A 35 17.47 -0.18 -6.66
N THR A 36 17.96 0.70 -7.53
CA THR A 36 19.00 0.36 -8.51
C THR A 36 20.42 0.52 -7.98
N ARG A 37 20.61 1.29 -6.89
CA ARG A 37 21.92 1.62 -6.31
C ARG A 37 22.81 0.41 -6.13
N ALA A 38 22.37 -0.62 -5.43
CA ALA A 38 23.20 -1.78 -5.11
C ALA A 38 23.65 -2.58 -6.36
N PHE A 39 22.85 -2.58 -7.43
CA PHE A 39 23.25 -3.15 -8.71
C PHE A 39 24.37 -2.32 -9.36
N VAL A 40 24.20 -1.00 -9.32
CA VAL A 40 25.20 -0.06 -9.88
C VAL A 40 26.49 -0.04 -9.06
N GLU A 41 26.42 -0.17 -7.75
CA GLU A 41 27.62 -0.32 -6.89
C GLU A 41 28.44 -1.55 -7.28
N ARG A 42 27.78 -2.67 -7.60
CA ARG A 42 28.47 -3.92 -7.96
C ARG A 42 29.00 -3.95 -9.40
N TYR A 43 28.26 -3.40 -10.37
CA TYR A 43 28.58 -3.54 -11.79
C TYR A 43 28.82 -2.20 -12.51
N GLY A 44 28.87 -1.10 -11.80
CA GLY A 44 28.87 0.26 -12.36
C GLY A 44 30.03 0.59 -13.29
N THR A 45 31.17 -0.08 -13.16
CA THR A 45 32.34 0.11 -14.05
C THR A 45 32.22 -0.60 -15.39
N ARG A 46 31.24 -1.50 -15.54
CA ARG A 46 31.00 -2.19 -16.82
C ARG A 46 30.36 -1.27 -17.84
N GLN A 47 30.67 -1.50 -19.12
CA GLN A 47 29.96 -0.86 -20.21
C GLN A 47 28.49 -1.32 -20.21
N MET A 48 27.57 -0.43 -20.63
CA MET A 48 26.12 -0.72 -20.64
C MET A 48 25.77 -1.94 -21.50
N ASP A 49 26.40 -2.11 -22.64
CA ASP A 49 26.21 -3.22 -23.56
C ASP A 49 26.80 -4.55 -23.05
N ALA A 50 27.73 -4.49 -22.11
CA ALA A 50 28.30 -5.66 -21.42
C ALA A 50 27.42 -6.18 -20.28
N ILE A 51 26.31 -5.49 -19.94
CA ILE A 51 25.31 -5.96 -18.98
C ILE A 51 24.35 -6.91 -19.71
N ASN A 52 24.69 -8.18 -19.69
CA ASN A 52 23.99 -9.27 -20.38
C ASN A 52 23.32 -10.24 -19.39
N ASP A 53 22.73 -11.31 -19.90
CA ASP A 53 22.02 -12.32 -19.11
C ASP A 53 22.92 -13.00 -18.05
N ALA A 54 24.24 -13.15 -18.31
CA ALA A 54 25.18 -13.71 -17.35
C ALA A 54 25.38 -12.80 -16.14
N VAL A 55 25.47 -11.47 -16.35
CA VAL A 55 25.54 -10.46 -15.28
C VAL A 55 24.25 -10.45 -14.47
N VAL A 56 23.12 -10.59 -15.15
CA VAL A 56 21.81 -10.66 -14.48
C VAL A 56 21.69 -11.93 -13.64
N ALA A 57 22.14 -13.08 -14.16
CA ALA A 57 22.16 -14.36 -13.43
C ALA A 57 23.05 -14.29 -12.18
N ASP A 58 24.26 -13.70 -12.30
CA ASP A 58 25.15 -13.46 -11.15
C ASP A 58 24.51 -12.54 -10.09
N TRP A 59 23.80 -11.49 -10.53
CA TRP A 59 23.05 -10.62 -9.62
C TRP A 59 21.94 -11.36 -8.88
N LEU A 60 21.20 -12.21 -9.57
CA LEU A 60 20.09 -12.98 -9.00
C LEU A 60 20.56 -14.08 -8.05
N ALA A 61 21.72 -14.69 -8.31
CA ALA A 61 22.34 -15.67 -7.41
C ALA A 61 22.68 -15.08 -6.03
N GLY A 62 22.92 -13.79 -5.92
CA GLY A 62 23.17 -13.07 -4.67
C GLY A 62 21.94 -12.86 -3.77
N GLY A 63 20.75 -13.43 -4.10
CA GLY A 63 19.55 -13.40 -3.29
C GLY A 63 18.36 -12.63 -3.90
N LYS A 64 17.16 -12.82 -3.31
CA LYS A 64 15.91 -12.23 -3.80
C LYS A 64 15.89 -10.70 -3.69
N ARG A 65 15.82 -10.02 -4.82
CA ARG A 65 15.76 -8.55 -4.91
C ARG A 65 14.54 -8.08 -5.72
N ASN A 66 13.37 -8.61 -5.39
CA ASN A 66 12.12 -8.42 -6.13
C ASN A 66 11.75 -6.94 -6.38
N GLY A 67 12.07 -6.04 -5.43
CA GLY A 67 11.84 -4.60 -5.60
C GLY A 67 12.81 -3.92 -6.59
N THR A 68 13.98 -4.51 -6.86
CA THR A 68 15.03 -3.96 -7.72
C THR A 68 14.74 -4.23 -9.20
N ILE A 69 14.23 -5.40 -9.56
CA ILE A 69 14.00 -5.81 -10.96
C ILE A 69 13.09 -4.84 -11.72
N PRO A 70 11.93 -4.37 -11.20
CA PRO A 70 11.12 -3.39 -11.90
C PRO A 70 11.85 -2.07 -12.17
N ALA A 71 12.66 -1.60 -11.23
CA ALA A 71 13.42 -0.36 -11.38
C ALA A 71 14.57 -0.52 -12.39
N LEU A 72 15.31 -1.64 -12.36
CA LEU A 72 16.32 -1.98 -13.36
C LEU A 72 15.69 -2.13 -14.75
N ARG A 73 14.55 -2.81 -14.84
CA ARG A 73 13.82 -2.93 -16.10
C ARG A 73 13.45 -1.56 -16.67
N ALA A 74 12.97 -0.63 -15.84
CA ALA A 74 12.65 0.73 -16.27
C ALA A 74 13.90 1.46 -16.79
N MET A 75 15.02 1.37 -16.07
CA MET A 75 16.30 1.98 -16.46
C MET A 75 16.81 1.41 -17.79
N PHE A 76 16.82 0.09 -17.97
CA PHE A 76 17.29 -0.54 -19.19
C PHE A 76 16.34 -0.39 -20.38
N ASN A 77 15.01 -0.22 -20.16
CA ASN A 77 14.09 0.20 -21.22
C ASN A 77 14.42 1.60 -21.72
N ASP A 78 14.70 2.53 -20.80
CA ASP A 78 15.12 3.86 -21.19
C ASP A 78 16.49 3.82 -21.91
N ALA A 79 17.44 3.02 -21.47
CA ALA A 79 18.74 2.85 -22.12
C ALA A 79 18.64 2.26 -23.54
N ALA A 80 17.70 1.36 -23.79
CA ALA A 80 17.44 0.78 -25.12
C ALA A 80 16.70 1.74 -26.06
N SER A 81 16.01 2.74 -25.51
CA SER A 81 15.21 3.71 -26.28
C SER A 81 16.07 4.77 -26.97
N ALA A 82 15.45 5.52 -27.91
CA ALA A 82 16.10 6.65 -28.56
C ALA A 82 16.52 7.74 -27.56
N LYS A 83 15.70 8.04 -26.56
CA LYS A 83 16.00 9.04 -25.52
C LYS A 83 17.22 8.64 -24.67
N GLY A 84 17.45 7.34 -24.46
CA GLY A 84 18.60 6.81 -23.74
C GLY A 84 19.86 6.68 -24.61
N GLY A 85 19.74 6.90 -25.91
CA GLY A 85 20.83 6.79 -26.88
C GLY A 85 21.13 5.37 -27.32
N ARG A 86 20.16 4.43 -27.18
CA ARG A 86 20.27 3.02 -27.57
C ARG A 86 21.56 2.35 -27.07
N ARG A 87 21.85 2.55 -25.77
CA ARG A 87 23.07 2.06 -25.09
C ARG A 87 23.11 0.53 -24.96
N VAL A 88 21.99 -0.13 -25.06
CA VAL A 88 21.83 -1.59 -25.06
C VAL A 88 20.94 -2.00 -26.22
N ARG A 89 21.23 -3.13 -26.86
CA ARG A 89 20.39 -3.67 -27.95
C ARG A 89 19.06 -4.20 -27.43
N GLN A 90 19.10 -4.87 -26.28
CA GLN A 90 17.92 -5.42 -25.60
C GLN A 90 18.05 -5.18 -24.11
N ASN A 91 16.90 -5.05 -23.45
CA ASN A 91 16.85 -4.96 -22.00
C ASN A 91 17.03 -6.36 -21.38
N PRO A 92 18.14 -6.65 -20.68
CA PRO A 92 18.38 -7.98 -20.10
C PRO A 92 17.40 -8.33 -18.96
N PHE A 93 16.66 -7.34 -18.45
CA PHE A 93 15.63 -7.54 -17.42
C PHE A 93 14.22 -7.68 -18.00
N ALA A 94 14.03 -7.61 -19.33
CA ALA A 94 12.69 -7.54 -19.94
C ALA A 94 11.85 -8.79 -19.63
N ARG A 95 12.44 -9.97 -19.75
CA ARG A 95 11.76 -11.27 -19.61
C ARG A 95 11.82 -11.85 -18.19
N LEU A 96 12.53 -11.19 -17.28
CA LEU A 96 12.57 -11.68 -15.91
C LEU A 96 11.17 -11.54 -15.29
N GLY A 97 10.53 -12.67 -15.06
CA GLY A 97 9.37 -12.67 -14.16
C GLY A 97 9.79 -12.03 -12.84
N VAL A 98 9.03 -11.05 -12.37
CA VAL A 98 9.12 -10.71 -10.96
C VAL A 98 8.56 -11.93 -10.25
N SER A 99 9.43 -12.91 -9.95
CA SER A 99 9.05 -14.03 -9.12
C SER A 99 8.58 -13.42 -7.79
N ARG A 100 7.28 -13.28 -7.65
CA ARG A 100 6.70 -13.31 -6.32
C ARG A 100 7.16 -14.66 -5.80
N GLY A 101 8.20 -14.70 -4.94
CA GLY A 101 8.74 -15.95 -4.41
C GLY A 101 7.64 -16.93 -4.03
N PRO A 102 7.94 -18.22 -3.78
CA PRO A 102 6.93 -19.24 -3.49
C PRO A 102 5.90 -18.59 -2.61
N GLY A 103 4.66 -18.45 -3.14
CA GLY A 103 3.72 -17.39 -2.79
C GLY A 103 3.89 -17.03 -1.32
N ARG A 104 4.13 -15.76 -1.01
CA ARG A 104 3.96 -15.37 0.39
C ARG A 104 2.69 -16.10 0.75
N ARG A 105 2.78 -17.13 1.60
CA ARG A 105 1.58 -17.67 2.25
C ARG A 105 0.80 -16.42 2.53
N HIS A 106 -0.41 -16.30 2.00
CA HIS A 106 -1.22 -15.12 2.25
C HIS A 106 -1.20 -15.02 3.77
N GLU A 107 -0.34 -14.13 4.30
CA GLU A 107 -0.27 -13.90 5.73
C GLU A 107 -1.69 -13.48 6.04
N GLN A 108 -2.40 -14.33 6.77
CA GLN A 108 -3.78 -14.04 7.11
C GLN A 108 -3.78 -12.73 7.90
N PRO A 109 -4.66 -11.79 7.60
CA PRO A 109 -4.82 -10.62 8.45
C PRO A 109 -5.21 -11.09 9.85
N PRO A 110 -4.98 -10.27 10.88
CA PRO A 110 -5.41 -10.60 12.24
C PRO A 110 -6.93 -10.75 12.29
N THR A 111 -7.42 -11.50 13.25
CA THR A 111 -8.85 -11.50 13.61
C THR A 111 -9.23 -10.13 14.19
N GLU A 112 -10.54 -9.84 14.23
CA GLU A 112 -11.02 -8.60 14.85
C GLU A 112 -10.57 -8.48 16.31
N GLU A 113 -10.62 -9.58 17.07
CA GLU A 113 -10.14 -9.62 18.46
C GLU A 113 -8.65 -9.25 18.57
N GLN A 114 -7.83 -9.78 17.66
CA GLN A 114 -6.40 -9.45 17.60
C GLN A 114 -6.17 -7.97 17.25
N VAL A 115 -6.98 -7.39 16.35
CA VAL A 115 -6.93 -5.95 16.04
C VAL A 115 -7.24 -5.12 17.27
N TRP A 116 -8.30 -5.44 18.01
CA TRP A 116 -8.63 -4.76 19.26
C TRP A 116 -7.54 -4.90 20.32
N ARG A 117 -6.89 -6.06 20.42
CA ARG A 117 -5.72 -6.26 21.28
C ARG A 117 -4.57 -5.34 20.86
N ILE A 118 -4.27 -5.23 19.58
CA ILE A 118 -3.24 -4.32 19.04
C ILE A 118 -3.56 -2.87 19.40
N ILE A 119 -4.81 -2.45 19.25
CA ILE A 119 -5.26 -1.08 19.58
C ILE A 119 -5.09 -0.79 21.06
N ARG A 120 -5.48 -1.71 21.95
CA ARG A 120 -5.28 -1.57 23.39
C ARG A 120 -3.78 -1.46 23.74
N CYS A 121 -2.95 -2.34 23.21
CA CYS A 121 -1.50 -2.25 23.44
C CYS A 121 -0.92 -0.92 22.91
N ALA A 122 -1.46 -0.37 21.83
CA ALA A 122 -1.01 0.93 21.34
C ALA A 122 -1.42 2.09 22.25
N HIS A 123 -2.60 2.01 22.84
CA HIS A 123 -3.06 2.99 23.83
C HIS A 123 -2.11 3.02 25.03
N ASP A 124 -1.76 1.87 25.56
CA ASP A 124 -1.00 1.72 26.79
C ASP A 124 0.50 2.00 26.61
N LEU A 125 1.08 1.57 25.48
CA LEU A 125 2.54 1.59 25.25
C LEU A 125 3.01 2.75 24.37
N ALA A 126 2.12 3.39 23.63
CA ALA A 126 2.49 4.47 22.72
C ALA A 126 1.75 5.77 23.05
N SER A 127 0.50 5.88 22.63
CA SER A 127 -0.37 7.02 22.95
C SER A 127 -1.81 6.76 22.50
N PRO A 128 -2.80 7.47 23.07
CA PRO A 128 -4.17 7.47 22.56
C PRO A 128 -4.26 7.84 21.09
N SER A 129 -3.45 8.80 20.64
CA SER A 129 -3.40 9.20 19.22
C SER A 129 -2.92 8.07 18.28
N PHE A 130 -1.95 7.25 18.70
CA PHE A 130 -1.52 6.11 17.88
C PHE A 130 -2.55 4.98 17.87
N ALA A 131 -3.20 4.74 19.01
CA ALA A 131 -4.30 3.78 19.09
C ALA A 131 -5.46 4.18 18.17
N ALA A 132 -5.88 5.45 18.22
CA ALA A 132 -6.91 5.98 17.33
C ALA A 132 -6.51 5.93 15.85
N TRP A 133 -5.25 6.24 15.53
CA TRP A 133 -4.71 6.09 14.18
C TRP A 133 -4.84 4.64 13.69
N LEU A 134 -4.47 3.64 14.52
CA LEU A 134 -4.60 2.22 14.21
C LEU A 134 -6.05 1.80 14.02
N GLN A 135 -6.94 2.26 14.90
CA GLN A 135 -8.36 1.94 14.85
C GLN A 135 -9.00 2.48 13.57
N VAL A 136 -8.76 3.75 13.22
CA VAL A 136 -9.25 4.31 11.96
C VAL A 136 -8.64 3.59 10.77
N ALA A 137 -7.34 3.28 10.78
CA ALA A 137 -6.69 2.52 9.72
C ALA A 137 -7.31 1.13 9.49
N ALA A 138 -7.62 0.42 10.58
CA ALA A 138 -8.18 -0.93 10.54
C ALA A 138 -9.63 -0.95 10.06
N PHE A 139 -10.45 0.01 10.47
CA PHE A 139 -11.88 0.00 10.18
C PHE A 139 -12.32 0.87 9.00
N THR A 140 -11.40 1.65 8.38
CA THR A 140 -11.68 2.38 7.14
C THR A 140 -10.83 1.88 5.97
N GLY A 141 -9.70 1.25 6.25
CA GLY A 141 -8.74 0.82 5.22
C GLY A 141 -8.00 1.98 4.53
N LEU A 142 -8.01 3.19 5.07
CA LEU A 142 -7.22 4.31 4.55
C LEU A 142 -5.73 3.94 4.50
N ARG A 143 -5.03 4.45 3.48
CA ARG A 143 -3.58 4.23 3.39
C ARG A 143 -2.85 4.97 4.50
N PRO A 144 -1.74 4.43 5.02
CA PRO A 144 -1.00 5.11 6.10
C PRO A 144 -0.65 6.57 5.80
N GLY A 145 -0.22 6.88 4.57
CA GLY A 145 0.08 8.26 4.20
C GLY A 145 -1.15 9.18 4.08
N GLU A 146 -2.33 8.62 3.77
CA GLU A 146 -3.60 9.35 3.77
C GLU A 146 -4.03 9.70 5.20
N LEU A 147 -3.83 8.77 6.14
CA LEU A 147 -4.10 9.01 7.57
C LEU A 147 -3.11 9.97 8.21
N ASP A 148 -1.82 9.91 7.83
CA ASP A 148 -0.81 10.86 8.30
C ASP A 148 -1.13 12.30 7.88
N ALA A 149 -1.85 12.46 6.76
CA ALA A 149 -2.27 13.74 6.20
C ALA A 149 -3.73 14.10 6.54
N LEU A 150 -4.44 13.27 7.31
CA LEU A 150 -5.86 13.50 7.56
C LEU A 150 -6.09 14.73 8.44
N ARG A 151 -6.63 15.78 7.83
CA ARG A 151 -7.03 17.01 8.53
C ARG A 151 -8.41 16.86 9.15
N ARG A 152 -8.63 17.50 10.28
CA ARG A 152 -9.92 17.50 10.98
C ARG A 152 -11.06 18.04 10.11
N THR A 153 -10.78 19.04 9.28
CA THR A 153 -11.74 19.63 8.32
C THR A 153 -12.18 18.65 7.22
N ASN A 154 -11.49 17.53 7.07
CA ASN A 154 -11.82 16.49 6.11
C ASN A 154 -12.66 15.34 6.70
N VAL A 155 -13.03 15.43 7.98
CA VAL A 155 -13.92 14.47 8.64
C VAL A 155 -15.30 15.07 8.75
N ASP A 156 -16.26 14.52 8.02
CA ASP A 156 -17.67 14.88 8.04
C ASP A 156 -18.43 13.90 8.95
N LEU A 157 -18.59 14.31 10.20
CA LEU A 157 -19.29 13.48 11.21
C LEU A 157 -20.79 13.35 10.89
N ALA A 158 -21.41 14.37 10.28
CA ALA A 158 -22.84 14.35 9.98
C ALA A 158 -23.16 13.37 8.84
N ARG A 159 -22.33 13.35 7.78
CA ARG A 159 -22.50 12.44 6.64
C ARG A 159 -21.81 11.10 6.80
N SER A 160 -21.07 10.89 7.89
CA SER A 160 -20.22 9.69 8.10
C SER A 160 -19.25 9.47 6.93
N ARG A 161 -18.49 10.53 6.56
CA ARG A 161 -17.54 10.50 5.46
C ARG A 161 -16.20 11.10 5.85
N ILE A 162 -15.14 10.56 5.22
CA ILE A 162 -13.79 11.11 5.26
C ILE A 162 -13.40 11.52 3.85
N ARG A 163 -13.03 12.79 3.66
CA ARG A 163 -12.49 13.28 2.38
C ARG A 163 -10.98 13.05 2.33
N VAL A 164 -10.53 12.24 1.38
CA VAL A 164 -9.10 11.96 1.14
C VAL A 164 -8.62 12.90 0.05
N THR A 165 -8.01 14.02 0.44
CA THR A 165 -7.55 15.08 -0.45
C THR A 165 -6.05 15.07 -0.69
N GLU A 166 -5.29 14.49 0.25
CA GLU A 166 -3.84 14.46 0.23
C GLU A 166 -3.29 13.23 0.96
N GLN A 167 -1.99 13.00 0.81
CA GLN A 167 -1.23 12.00 1.55
C GLN A 167 0.14 12.55 1.92
N PHE A 168 0.71 12.10 3.03
CA PHE A 168 2.09 12.37 3.37
C PHE A 168 3.01 11.34 2.70
N SER A 169 3.92 11.80 1.87
CA SER A 169 4.90 10.97 1.18
C SER A 169 6.16 10.81 2.06
N ALA A 170 6.43 9.61 2.53
CA ALA A 170 7.64 9.32 3.30
C ALA A 170 8.94 9.53 2.48
N ALA A 171 8.89 9.35 1.17
CA ALA A 171 10.05 9.48 0.29
C ALA A 171 10.46 10.95 0.09
N THR A 172 9.48 11.84 -0.14
CA THR A 172 9.72 13.27 -0.34
C THR A 172 9.60 14.08 0.95
N ARG A 173 9.01 13.51 2.00
CA ARG A 173 8.68 14.16 3.29
C ARG A 173 7.77 15.38 3.10
N THR A 174 6.86 15.31 2.14
CA THR A 174 5.92 16.38 1.77
C THR A 174 4.51 15.85 1.64
N PHE A 175 3.54 16.75 1.75
CA PHE A 175 2.16 16.46 1.40
C PHE A 175 2.00 16.48 -0.12
N THR A 176 1.35 15.47 -0.66
CA THR A 176 1.14 15.30 -2.10
C THR A 176 -0.30 14.87 -2.36
N SER A 177 -0.76 14.99 -3.60
CA SER A 177 -2.04 14.41 -4.01
C SER A 177 -2.07 12.89 -3.74
N PRO A 178 -3.23 12.27 -3.55
CA PRO A 178 -3.37 10.84 -3.37
C PRO A 178 -2.71 10.04 -4.50
N LYS A 179 -2.43 8.76 -4.26
CA LYS A 179 -1.64 7.91 -5.19
C LYS A 179 -2.11 7.96 -6.64
N ASN A 180 -3.42 8.07 -6.88
CA ASN A 180 -4.01 8.14 -8.22
C ASN A 180 -4.30 9.58 -8.69
N GLY A 181 -3.87 10.59 -7.94
CA GLY A 181 -4.10 12.01 -8.26
C GLY A 181 -5.53 12.51 -8.01
N GLN A 182 -6.44 11.64 -7.60
CA GLN A 182 -7.85 11.97 -7.40
C GLN A 182 -8.22 12.04 -5.92
N THR A 183 -8.96 13.06 -5.56
CA THR A 183 -9.64 13.13 -4.27
C THR A 183 -10.80 12.13 -4.25
N ARG A 184 -11.11 11.57 -3.08
CA ARG A 184 -12.23 10.66 -2.91
C ARG A 184 -12.83 10.78 -1.52
N GLU A 185 -14.02 10.25 -1.36
CA GLU A 185 -14.60 9.98 -0.06
C GLU A 185 -14.34 8.53 0.36
N ALA A 186 -14.19 8.32 1.66
CA ALA A 186 -14.15 7.02 2.30
C ALA A 186 -15.21 6.98 3.40
N PRO A 187 -15.74 5.80 3.76
CA PRO A 187 -16.69 5.69 4.85
C PRO A 187 -16.03 5.99 6.19
N LEU A 188 -16.70 6.77 7.02
CA LEU A 188 -16.38 6.93 8.44
C LEU A 188 -17.23 5.90 9.21
N THR A 189 -16.67 4.73 9.46
CA THR A 189 -17.34 3.66 10.21
C THR A 189 -17.49 4.04 11.69
N GLU A 190 -18.40 3.40 12.41
CA GLU A 190 -18.61 3.73 13.82
C GLU A 190 -17.36 3.56 14.68
N PRO A 191 -16.57 2.46 14.58
CA PRO A 191 -15.31 2.36 15.32
C PRO A 191 -14.33 3.49 14.98
N ALA A 192 -14.27 3.93 13.72
CA ALA A 192 -13.40 5.02 13.30
C ALA A 192 -13.88 6.38 13.84
N ARG A 193 -15.21 6.60 13.89
CA ARG A 193 -15.83 7.78 14.48
C ARG A 193 -15.48 7.89 15.97
N GLU A 194 -15.71 6.83 16.73
CA GLU A 194 -15.41 6.75 18.18
C GLU A 194 -13.94 7.11 18.43
N ALA A 195 -13.02 6.53 17.65
CA ALA A 195 -11.59 6.81 17.77
C ALA A 195 -11.25 8.29 17.52
N ILE A 196 -11.86 8.93 16.53
CA ILE A 196 -11.60 10.35 16.22
C ILE A 196 -12.19 11.26 17.30
N VAL A 197 -13.42 10.97 17.74
CA VAL A 197 -14.13 11.80 18.73
C VAL A 197 -13.50 11.69 20.12
N SER A 198 -12.90 10.56 20.47
CA SER A 198 -12.20 10.36 21.75
C SER A 198 -10.93 11.20 21.92
N LEU A 199 -10.39 11.74 20.82
CA LEU A 199 -9.19 12.56 20.86
C LEU A 199 -9.50 14.04 21.12
N PRO A 200 -8.62 14.78 21.81
CA PRO A 200 -8.73 16.22 21.96
C PRO A 200 -8.79 16.92 20.59
N VAL A 201 -9.60 17.97 20.49
CA VAL A 201 -9.69 18.80 19.28
C VAL A 201 -8.53 19.79 19.28
N GLU A 202 -7.33 19.31 18.99
CA GLU A 202 -6.10 20.11 18.98
C GLU A 202 -5.37 19.96 17.64
N GLY A 203 -4.81 21.06 17.17
CA GLY A 203 -4.03 21.09 15.91
C GLY A 203 -4.89 20.86 14.66
N GLU A 204 -4.22 20.83 13.54
CA GLU A 204 -4.82 20.74 12.21
C GLU A 204 -5.15 19.30 11.81
N PHE A 205 -4.30 18.33 12.21
CA PHE A 205 -4.42 16.93 11.85
C PHE A 205 -5.23 16.14 12.89
N CYS A 206 -5.94 15.12 12.44
CA CYS A 206 -6.68 14.22 13.33
C CYS A 206 -5.77 13.48 14.29
N PHE A 207 -4.59 13.11 13.83
CA PHE A 207 -3.65 12.29 14.58
C PHE A 207 -2.28 12.94 14.61
N ALA A 208 -1.73 13.13 15.81
CA ALA A 208 -0.40 13.65 16.00
C ALA A 208 0.33 12.87 17.11
N PRO A 209 1.66 12.64 16.97
CA PRO A 209 2.48 12.16 18.09
C PRO A 209 2.65 13.26 19.13
N ILE A 210 3.12 12.91 20.32
CA ILE A 210 3.41 13.88 21.41
C ILE A 210 4.35 15.00 20.94
N ARG A 211 5.28 14.66 20.01
CA ARG A 211 6.18 15.62 19.38
C ARG A 211 6.00 15.56 17.87
N GLY A 212 5.51 16.63 17.27
CA GLY A 212 5.26 16.75 15.84
C GLY A 212 3.78 17.00 15.50
N ALA A 213 3.55 17.59 14.34
CA ALA A 213 2.21 17.98 13.91
C ALA A 213 1.36 16.79 13.38
N HIS A 214 2.00 15.76 12.85
CA HIS A 214 1.35 14.58 12.26
C HIS A 214 2.25 13.34 12.38
N TRP A 215 1.66 12.15 12.25
CA TRP A 215 2.43 10.90 12.20
C TRP A 215 3.24 10.78 10.92
N THR A 216 4.39 10.09 11.00
CA THR A 216 5.25 9.73 9.88
C THR A 216 5.52 8.23 9.86
N ALA A 217 6.01 7.71 8.73
CA ALA A 217 6.40 6.29 8.65
C ALA A 217 7.43 5.90 9.72
N ALA A 218 8.39 6.78 10.02
CA ALA A 218 9.44 6.54 11.00
C ALA A 218 8.87 6.50 12.43
N SER A 219 8.06 7.51 12.81
CA SER A 219 7.46 7.56 14.16
C SER A 219 6.50 6.39 14.39
N ARG A 220 5.68 6.02 13.41
CA ARG A 220 4.83 4.82 13.50
C ARG A 220 5.65 3.53 13.64
N ALA A 221 6.72 3.37 12.85
CA ALA A 221 7.57 2.18 12.92
C ALA A 221 8.23 2.01 14.28
N TYR A 222 8.64 3.12 14.91
CA TYR A 222 9.20 3.12 16.25
C TYR A 222 8.22 2.53 17.26
N HIS A 223 7.00 3.05 17.33
CA HIS A 223 5.97 2.57 18.27
C HIS A 223 5.45 1.17 17.90
N TRP A 224 5.28 0.90 16.61
CA TRP A 224 4.78 -0.38 16.12
C TRP A 224 5.58 -1.58 16.61
N LYS A 225 6.90 -1.45 16.73
CA LYS A 225 7.76 -2.54 17.19
C LYS A 225 7.38 -3.04 18.59
N ALA A 226 7.14 -2.13 19.53
CA ALA A 226 6.74 -2.46 20.89
C ALA A 226 5.29 -2.98 20.94
N VAL A 227 4.37 -2.27 20.28
CA VAL A 227 2.94 -2.59 20.23
C VAL A 227 2.70 -4.00 19.68
N ARG A 228 3.26 -4.32 18.52
CA ARG A 228 3.06 -5.65 17.92
C ARG A 228 3.61 -6.77 18.78
N ALA A 229 4.75 -6.56 19.44
CA ALA A 229 5.36 -7.55 20.33
C ALA A 229 4.46 -7.83 21.55
N ALA A 230 3.95 -6.79 22.19
CA ALA A 230 3.04 -6.91 23.32
C ALA A 230 1.70 -7.54 22.95
N ALA A 231 1.19 -7.24 21.74
CA ALA A 231 -0.03 -7.83 21.23
C ALA A 231 0.15 -9.30 20.73
N GLY A 232 1.37 -9.83 20.72
CA GLY A 232 1.67 -11.16 20.17
C GLY A 232 1.48 -11.24 18.65
N TRP A 233 1.65 -10.13 17.92
CA TRP A 233 1.46 -10.03 16.48
C TRP A 233 2.80 -9.99 15.75
N SER A 234 3.01 -10.90 14.77
CA SER A 234 4.26 -10.97 14.00
C SER A 234 4.20 -10.25 12.65
N GLY A 235 2.99 -9.95 12.16
CA GLY A 235 2.78 -9.35 10.85
C GLY A 235 3.11 -7.85 10.76
N SER A 236 3.00 -7.31 9.57
CA SER A 236 3.24 -5.90 9.31
C SER A 236 2.09 -5.00 9.81
N LEU A 237 2.38 -3.70 10.02
CA LEU A 237 1.37 -2.69 10.29
C LEU A 237 0.29 -2.66 9.19
N TYR A 238 0.71 -2.73 7.93
CA TYR A 238 -0.20 -2.69 6.78
C TYR A 238 -1.13 -3.91 6.72
N LEU A 239 -0.63 -5.08 7.15
CA LEU A 239 -1.45 -6.30 7.27
C LEU A 239 -2.48 -6.17 8.40
N ALA A 240 -2.09 -5.58 9.54
CA ALA A 240 -2.97 -5.38 10.69
C ALA A 240 -4.00 -4.25 10.50
N THR A 241 -3.87 -3.45 9.45
CA THR A 241 -4.76 -2.32 9.18
C THR A 241 -5.46 -2.49 7.83
N ARG A 242 -4.93 -1.96 6.76
CA ARG A 242 -5.62 -1.94 5.45
C ARG A 242 -5.93 -3.32 4.87
N HIS A 243 -5.04 -4.31 5.05
CA HIS A 243 -5.36 -5.68 4.62
C HIS A 243 -6.48 -6.29 5.47
N PHE A 244 -6.44 -6.05 6.79
CA PHE A 244 -7.54 -6.44 7.67
C PHE A 244 -8.85 -5.78 7.22
N ALA A 245 -8.88 -4.47 6.98
CA ALA A 245 -10.08 -3.77 6.53
C ALA A 245 -10.67 -4.39 5.25
N GLY A 246 -9.85 -4.65 4.24
CA GLY A 246 -10.31 -5.26 3.00
C GLY A 246 -10.82 -6.68 3.19
N TRP A 247 -10.11 -7.48 3.99
CA TRP A 247 -10.53 -8.83 4.32
C TRP A 247 -11.82 -8.84 5.14
N TYR A 248 -11.93 -7.99 6.16
CA TYR A 248 -13.09 -7.86 7.04
C TYR A 248 -14.35 -7.46 6.26
N MET A 249 -14.23 -6.46 5.39
CA MET A 249 -15.33 -6.03 4.52
C MET A 249 -15.84 -7.14 3.60
N VAL A 250 -14.93 -7.96 3.04
CA VAL A 250 -15.31 -9.04 2.11
C VAL A 250 -15.83 -10.27 2.84
N ASN A 251 -15.18 -10.68 3.93
CA ASN A 251 -15.41 -12.00 4.54
C ASN A 251 -16.30 -11.96 5.77
N GLU A 252 -16.30 -10.87 6.54
CA GLU A 252 -17.15 -10.74 7.74
C GLU A 252 -18.40 -9.89 7.46
N LEU A 253 -18.25 -8.77 6.73
CA LEU A 253 -19.38 -7.93 6.35
C LEU A 253 -20.05 -8.35 5.02
N GLU A 254 -19.47 -9.32 4.31
CA GLU A 254 -19.95 -9.89 3.06
C GLU A 254 -20.26 -8.85 1.95
N LEU A 255 -19.55 -7.72 1.96
CA LEU A 255 -19.72 -6.66 0.98
C LEU A 255 -19.26 -7.08 -0.42
N PRO A 256 -19.90 -6.62 -1.50
CA PRO A 256 -19.44 -6.81 -2.86
C PRO A 256 -18.02 -6.27 -3.07
N SER A 257 -17.23 -6.98 -3.86
CA SER A 257 -15.82 -6.58 -4.12
C SER A 257 -15.70 -5.18 -4.74
N GLU A 258 -16.69 -4.76 -5.51
CA GLU A 258 -16.81 -3.46 -6.13
C GLU A 258 -16.96 -2.35 -5.07
N ASP A 259 -17.83 -2.55 -4.09
CA ASP A 259 -18.07 -1.61 -3.00
C ASP A 259 -16.83 -1.49 -2.10
N VAL A 260 -16.19 -2.64 -1.79
CA VAL A 260 -14.91 -2.65 -1.04
C VAL A 260 -13.81 -1.93 -1.82
N ALA A 261 -13.75 -2.09 -3.14
CA ALA A 261 -12.79 -1.38 -3.98
C ALA A 261 -13.00 0.14 -3.92
N ILE A 262 -14.25 0.61 -3.98
CA ILE A 262 -14.61 2.01 -3.83
C ILE A 262 -14.16 2.53 -2.45
N ALA A 263 -14.53 1.85 -1.38
CA ALA A 263 -14.16 2.21 0.00
C ALA A 263 -12.63 2.32 0.17
N LEU A 264 -11.89 1.35 -0.37
CA LEU A 264 -10.43 1.33 -0.34
C LEU A 264 -9.77 2.31 -1.33
N GLY A 265 -10.51 2.88 -2.28
CA GLY A 265 -9.97 3.75 -3.34
C GLY A 265 -9.11 2.99 -4.34
N HIS A 266 -9.59 1.84 -4.81
CA HIS A 266 -9.09 1.13 -5.97
C HIS A 266 -9.85 1.59 -7.22
N THR A 267 -9.18 1.58 -8.37
CA THR A 267 -9.75 2.02 -9.66
C THR A 267 -9.89 0.89 -10.66
N ASP A 268 -9.79 -0.35 -10.20
CA ASP A 268 -9.77 -1.58 -11.01
C ASP A 268 -11.09 -2.35 -10.98
N GLY A 269 -12.18 -1.73 -10.55
CA GLY A 269 -13.50 -2.37 -10.50
C GLY A 269 -13.57 -3.59 -9.57
N GLY A 270 -12.71 -3.64 -8.55
CA GLY A 270 -12.71 -4.74 -7.56
C GLY A 270 -11.84 -5.96 -7.94
N GLU A 271 -11.12 -5.90 -9.06
CA GLU A 271 -10.27 -7.03 -9.48
C GLU A 271 -9.20 -7.38 -8.42
N LEU A 272 -8.52 -6.36 -7.88
CA LEU A 272 -7.52 -6.55 -6.83
C LEU A 272 -8.15 -7.09 -5.55
N VAL A 273 -9.35 -6.61 -5.19
CA VAL A 273 -10.09 -7.07 -4.01
C VAL A 273 -10.42 -8.56 -4.16
N ARG A 274 -11.00 -8.97 -5.29
CA ARG A 274 -11.30 -10.38 -5.58
C ARG A 274 -10.04 -11.25 -5.54
N LYS A 275 -8.95 -10.78 -6.10
CA LYS A 275 -7.68 -11.52 -6.14
C LYS A 275 -7.01 -11.68 -4.78
N VAL A 276 -7.11 -10.67 -3.92
CA VAL A 276 -6.42 -10.64 -2.63
C VAL A 276 -7.27 -11.22 -1.51
N TYR A 277 -8.58 -10.95 -1.51
CA TYR A 277 -9.49 -11.29 -0.42
C TYR A 277 -10.60 -12.27 -0.83
N GLY A 278 -10.78 -12.51 -2.12
CA GLY A 278 -11.90 -13.29 -2.68
C GLY A 278 -11.74 -14.81 -2.57
N HIS A 279 -10.95 -15.33 -1.65
CA HIS A 279 -10.93 -16.76 -1.34
C HIS A 279 -12.22 -17.11 -0.57
N ARG A 280 -13.31 -17.18 -1.33
CA ARG A 280 -14.63 -17.52 -0.77
C ARG A 280 -14.60 -18.95 -0.26
N ASP A 281 -14.97 -19.13 1.00
CA ASP A 281 -15.38 -20.41 1.52
C ASP A 281 -16.60 -20.88 0.71
N ARG A 282 -16.47 -22.04 0.05
CA ARG A 282 -17.49 -22.59 -0.81
C ARG A 282 -18.79 -22.90 -0.04
N GLU A 283 -18.67 -23.39 1.18
CA GLU A 283 -19.81 -23.70 2.04
C GLU A 283 -20.58 -22.44 2.41
N ARG A 284 -19.91 -21.40 2.91
CA ARG A 284 -20.53 -20.10 3.18
C ARG A 284 -21.18 -19.47 1.93
N ALA A 285 -20.62 -19.69 0.75
CA ALA A 285 -21.24 -19.20 -0.49
C ALA A 285 -22.55 -19.93 -0.81
N LEU A 286 -22.59 -21.25 -0.60
CA LEU A 286 -23.81 -22.04 -0.78
C LEU A 286 -24.89 -21.68 0.25
N ASP A 287 -24.52 -21.51 1.52
CA ASP A 287 -25.42 -21.07 2.59
C ASP A 287 -26.06 -19.71 2.27
N ARG A 288 -25.28 -18.74 1.76
CA ARG A 288 -25.84 -17.45 1.34
C ARG A 288 -26.85 -17.57 0.20
N VAL A 289 -26.56 -18.41 -0.78
CA VAL A 289 -27.52 -18.65 -1.88
C VAL A 289 -28.80 -19.26 -1.32
N THR A 290 -28.71 -20.29 -0.49
CA THR A 290 -29.85 -20.93 0.14
C THR A 290 -30.67 -19.92 0.95
N ALA A 291 -30.05 -19.16 1.84
CA ALA A 291 -30.72 -18.15 2.65
C ALA A 291 -31.35 -17.03 1.81
N ALA A 292 -30.79 -16.68 0.65
CA ALA A 292 -31.41 -15.71 -0.26
C ALA A 292 -32.70 -16.22 -0.86
N TYR A 293 -32.76 -17.50 -1.28
CA TYR A 293 -33.97 -18.12 -1.77
C TYR A 293 -35.06 -18.26 -0.69
N GLU A 294 -34.69 -18.65 0.53
CA GLU A 294 -35.61 -18.75 1.66
C GLU A 294 -36.29 -17.41 1.99
N ARG A 295 -35.52 -16.30 2.01
CA ARG A 295 -36.10 -14.96 2.18
C ARG A 295 -37.12 -14.60 1.09
N THR A 296 -36.83 -14.97 -0.16
CA THR A 296 -37.72 -14.69 -1.28
C THR A 296 -38.99 -15.55 -1.21
N ALA A 297 -38.86 -16.82 -0.83
CA ALA A 297 -39.98 -17.72 -0.67
C ALA A 297 -40.98 -17.25 0.43
N SER A 298 -40.46 -16.76 1.56
CA SER A 298 -41.26 -16.19 2.65
C SER A 298 -42.05 -14.96 2.19
N HIS A 299 -41.46 -14.09 1.33
CA HIS A 299 -42.17 -12.95 0.75
C HIS A 299 -43.24 -13.35 -0.27
N THR A 300 -43.03 -14.43 -1.02
CA THR A 300 -44.00 -14.92 -2.00
C THR A 300 -45.20 -15.58 -1.32
N GLN A 301 -45.01 -16.35 -0.24
CA GLN A 301 -46.10 -16.92 0.55
C GLN A 301 -46.97 -15.85 1.21
N MET A 302 -46.40 -14.72 1.69
CA MET A 302 -47.18 -13.59 2.22
C MET A 302 -48.03 -12.91 1.16
N ARG A 303 -47.66 -12.93 -0.12
CA ARG A 303 -48.47 -12.37 -1.23
C ARG A 303 -49.56 -13.27 -1.71
N LEU A 304 -49.54 -14.57 -1.40
CA LEU A 304 -50.59 -15.54 -1.77
C LEU A 304 -51.68 -15.67 -0.72
N VAL A 305 -51.53 -15.05 0.44
CA VAL A 305 -52.48 -15.06 1.57
C VAL A 305 -53.27 -13.76 1.70
N CYS A 306 -52.99 -12.75 0.84
CA CYS A 306 -53.78 -11.55 0.67
C CYS A 306 -54.50 -11.60 -0.68
#